data_f22391c44f89cbe389da2168aa7db1c3
#
_entry.id   f22391c44f89cbe389da2168aa7db1c3
#
_cell.length_a   1.000
_cell.length_b   1.000
_cell.length_c   1.000
_cell.angle_alpha   90.00
_cell.angle_beta   90.00
_cell.angle_gamma   90.00
#
_symmetry.space_group_name_H-M   'P 1'
#
loop_
_entity.id
_entity.type
_entity.pdbx_description
1 polymer ?
#
loop_
_entity_poly.entity_id
_entity_poly.type
_entity_poly.pdbx_seq_one_letter_code
_entity_poly.pdbx_strand_id
1 'polypeptide(L)'
;MSRILVSIMLSMMFIASAAVAGSDPIEARQHLMEETRDAAKVIGAMLKETQPFNAEEAMAALKVWKKTATEAGDLFPAGSETGFDTEAKATIWSDRAGFDAKMENFNTQVDAAIAANPDNLEALNAAAGPVFKACKACHEDYRVEKED
;
A
#
# COMPACT_ATOMS: atom_id res chain seq x y z
N MET A 1 74.72 8.14 9.40
CA MET A 1 73.80 7.91 8.27
C MET A 1 72.76 6.89 8.73
N SER A 2 71.65 7.34 9.29
CA SER A 2 70.63 6.44 9.85
C SER A 2 69.34 6.61 8.99
N ARG A 3 68.94 5.55 8.31
CA ARG A 3 67.75 5.54 7.45
C ARG A 3 66.57 5.11 8.31
N ILE A 4 65.69 6.03 8.63
CA ILE A 4 64.42 5.77 9.33
C ILE A 4 63.40 5.36 8.24
N LEU A 5 63.00 4.08 8.24
CA LEU A 5 61.90 3.55 7.44
C LEU A 5 60.60 3.83 8.20
N VAL A 6 59.81 4.76 7.70
CA VAL A 6 58.45 5.03 8.18
C VAL A 6 57.50 4.08 7.49
N SER A 7 57.06 3.03 8.17
CA SER A 7 55.99 2.13 7.70
C SER A 7 54.65 2.80 7.92
N ILE A 8 54.01 3.24 6.86
CA ILE A 8 52.60 3.71 6.87
C ILE A 8 51.71 2.48 6.80
N MET A 9 51.15 2.09 7.94
CA MET A 9 50.05 1.13 7.99
C MET A 9 48.77 1.83 7.52
N LEU A 10 48.31 1.51 6.31
CA LEU A 10 47.03 1.92 5.78
C LEU A 10 45.93 1.01 6.37
N SER A 11 45.31 1.48 7.46
CA SER A 11 44.15 0.81 8.05
C SER A 11 42.94 0.97 7.15
N MET A 12 42.59 -0.10 6.42
CA MET A 12 41.39 -0.19 5.59
C MET A 12 40.17 -0.39 6.51
N MET A 13 39.49 0.72 6.80
CA MET A 13 38.27 0.73 7.61
C MET A 13 37.13 0.18 6.75
N PHE A 14 36.78 -1.10 6.93
CA PHE A 14 35.57 -1.70 6.37
C PHE A 14 34.37 -1.09 7.07
N ILE A 15 33.69 -0.15 6.42
CA ILE A 15 32.38 0.32 6.82
C ILE A 15 31.40 -0.80 6.42
N ALA A 16 31.07 -1.68 7.35
CA ALA A 16 29.95 -2.59 7.21
C ALA A 16 28.67 -1.73 7.21
N SER A 17 28.09 -1.48 6.05
CA SER A 17 26.73 -0.96 5.93
C SER A 17 25.80 -1.99 6.56
N ALA A 18 25.33 -1.72 7.78
CA ALA A 18 24.21 -2.45 8.37
C ALA A 18 22.99 -2.18 7.45
N ALA A 19 22.64 -3.17 6.61
CA ALA A 19 21.35 -3.18 5.96
C ALA A 19 20.30 -3.16 7.09
N VAL A 20 19.56 -2.07 7.20
CA VAL A 20 18.33 -2.04 8.00
C VAL A 20 17.44 -3.09 7.35
N ALA A 21 17.22 -4.21 8.05
CA ALA A 21 16.28 -5.23 7.63
C ALA A 21 14.88 -4.59 7.71
N GLY A 22 14.45 -3.95 6.62
CA GLY A 22 13.06 -3.61 6.40
C GLY A 22 12.25 -4.90 6.32
N SER A 23 10.98 -4.86 6.69
CA SER A 23 10.05 -5.97 6.46
C SER A 23 10.08 -6.36 4.99
N ASP A 24 9.92 -7.67 4.70
CA ASP A 24 9.81 -8.16 3.32
C ASP A 24 8.69 -7.40 2.59
N PRO A 25 8.92 -6.89 1.38
CA PRO A 25 7.92 -6.07 0.68
C PRO A 25 6.63 -6.86 0.39
N ILE A 26 6.69 -8.19 0.27
CA ILE A 26 5.50 -9.04 0.09
C ILE A 26 4.67 -9.04 1.38
N GLU A 27 5.30 -9.31 2.53
CA GLU A 27 4.60 -9.27 3.82
C GLU A 27 4.06 -7.87 4.12
N ALA A 28 4.84 -6.82 3.83
CA ALA A 28 4.42 -5.44 4.04
C ALA A 28 3.16 -5.08 3.22
N ARG A 29 3.11 -5.42 1.92
CA ARG A 29 1.92 -5.15 1.09
C ARG A 29 0.71 -6.01 1.49
N GLN A 30 0.93 -7.26 1.92
CA GLN A 30 -0.15 -8.11 2.42
C GLN A 30 -0.77 -7.52 3.69
N HIS A 31 0.05 -7.10 4.65
CA HIS A 31 -0.42 -6.45 5.88
C HIS A 31 -1.17 -5.13 5.58
N LEU A 32 -0.64 -4.30 4.67
CA LEU A 32 -1.28 -3.06 4.26
C LEU A 32 -2.66 -3.32 3.61
N MET A 33 -2.79 -4.38 2.80
CA MET A 33 -4.07 -4.79 2.21
C MET A 33 -5.04 -5.39 3.24
N GLU A 34 -4.54 -6.00 4.32
CA GLU A 34 -5.40 -6.41 5.44
C GLU A 34 -5.99 -5.22 6.18
N GLU A 35 -5.18 -4.22 6.53
CA GLU A 35 -5.65 -2.97 7.13
C GLU A 35 -6.71 -2.30 6.22
N THR A 36 -6.44 -2.25 4.91
CA THR A 36 -7.35 -1.69 3.91
C THR A 36 -8.67 -2.43 3.84
N ARG A 37 -8.65 -3.76 3.89
CA ARG A 37 -9.84 -4.61 3.91
C ARG A 37 -10.66 -4.39 5.17
N ASP A 38 -10.01 -4.25 6.32
CA ASP A 38 -10.71 -4.03 7.58
C ASP A 38 -11.38 -2.64 7.63
N ALA A 39 -10.72 -1.61 7.09
CA ALA A 39 -11.34 -0.31 6.87
C ALA A 39 -12.55 -0.39 5.92
N ALA A 40 -12.45 -1.19 4.85
CA ALA A 40 -13.57 -1.43 3.93
C ALA A 40 -14.76 -2.13 4.60
N LYS A 41 -14.52 -3.04 5.55
CA LYS A 41 -15.58 -3.68 6.35
C LYS A 41 -16.32 -2.66 7.22
N VAL A 42 -15.61 -1.73 7.86
CA VAL A 42 -16.21 -0.67 8.68
C VAL A 42 -17.15 0.19 7.82
N ILE A 43 -16.67 0.71 6.68
CA ILE A 43 -17.49 1.50 5.76
C ILE A 43 -18.66 0.65 5.22
N GLY A 44 -18.39 -0.60 4.82
CA GLY A 44 -19.41 -1.50 4.29
C GLY A 44 -20.49 -1.86 5.31
N ALA A 45 -20.17 -1.97 6.60
CA ALA A 45 -21.13 -2.22 7.68
C ALA A 45 -22.09 -1.03 7.86
N MET A 46 -21.58 0.20 7.78
CA MET A 46 -22.40 1.41 7.80
C MET A 46 -23.33 1.47 6.57
N LEU A 47 -22.78 1.25 5.37
CA LEU A 47 -23.54 1.31 4.11
C LEU A 47 -24.62 0.22 4.00
N LYS A 48 -24.44 -0.91 4.68
CA LYS A 48 -25.42 -2.00 4.78
C LYS A 48 -26.36 -1.84 5.97
N GLU A 49 -26.21 -0.77 6.73
CA GLU A 49 -26.99 -0.48 7.94
C GLU A 49 -26.92 -1.59 9.02
N THR A 50 -25.85 -2.44 8.97
CA THR A 50 -25.55 -3.41 10.03
C THR A 50 -24.81 -2.78 11.20
N GLN A 51 -24.32 -1.56 11.03
CA GLN A 51 -23.73 -0.67 12.01
C GLN A 51 -24.29 0.75 11.79
N PRO A 52 -24.61 1.50 12.86
CA PRO A 52 -25.01 2.90 12.73
C PRO A 52 -23.90 3.73 12.07
N PHE A 53 -24.30 4.75 11.31
CA PHE A 53 -23.35 5.71 10.77
C PHE A 53 -22.59 6.42 11.91
N ASN A 54 -21.26 6.49 11.76
CA ASN A 54 -20.36 7.21 12.64
C ASN A 54 -19.33 7.97 11.78
N ALA A 55 -19.39 9.28 11.78
CA ALA A 55 -18.54 10.12 10.94
C ALA A 55 -17.03 9.99 11.30
N GLU A 56 -16.71 9.82 12.59
CA GLU A 56 -15.32 9.67 13.04
C GLU A 56 -14.73 8.34 12.55
N GLU A 57 -15.46 7.24 12.71
CA GLU A 57 -15.03 5.93 12.22
C GLU A 57 -14.94 5.90 10.69
N ALA A 58 -15.90 6.52 10.00
CA ALA A 58 -15.85 6.62 8.53
C ALA A 58 -14.60 7.38 8.08
N MET A 59 -14.30 8.51 8.69
CA MET A 59 -13.11 9.31 8.38
C MET A 59 -11.82 8.56 8.75
N ALA A 60 -11.78 7.81 9.85
CA ALA A 60 -10.64 6.97 10.22
C ALA A 60 -10.39 5.88 9.17
N ALA A 61 -11.42 5.22 8.67
CA ALA A 61 -11.33 4.22 7.61
C ALA A 61 -10.84 4.82 6.28
N LEU A 62 -11.33 6.02 5.90
CA LEU A 62 -10.84 6.73 4.72
C LEU A 62 -9.34 7.10 4.83
N LYS A 63 -8.85 7.44 6.03
CA LYS A 63 -7.43 7.71 6.28
C LYS A 63 -6.56 6.46 6.16
N VAL A 64 -7.08 5.28 6.54
CA VAL A 64 -6.38 3.99 6.28
C VAL A 64 -6.25 3.78 4.77
N TRP A 65 -7.30 4.02 3.99
CA TRP A 65 -7.22 3.94 2.53
C TRP A 65 -6.23 4.95 1.94
N LYS A 66 -6.11 6.16 2.54
CA LYS A 66 -5.10 7.14 2.11
C LYS A 66 -3.68 6.64 2.36
N LYS A 67 -3.40 6.04 3.52
CA LYS A 67 -2.11 5.39 3.79
C LYS A 67 -1.79 4.38 2.69
N THR A 68 -2.73 3.49 2.36
CA THR A 68 -2.56 2.50 1.30
C THR A 68 -2.31 3.14 -0.07
N ALA A 69 -3.06 4.18 -0.42
CA ALA A 69 -2.90 4.89 -1.69
C ALA A 69 -1.52 5.52 -1.86
N THR A 70 -0.87 5.90 -0.75
CA THR A 70 0.46 6.52 -0.76
C THR A 70 1.60 5.52 -0.66
N GLU A 71 1.41 4.39 0.02
CA GLU A 71 2.50 3.46 0.36
C GLU A 71 2.54 2.21 -0.53
N ALA A 72 1.38 1.73 -1.01
CA ALA A 72 1.32 0.42 -1.65
C ALA A 72 2.14 0.33 -2.95
N GLY A 73 2.22 1.40 -3.74
CA GLY A 73 2.95 1.41 -5.01
C GLY A 73 4.42 1.01 -4.87
N ASP A 74 5.06 1.42 -3.77
CA ASP A 74 6.47 1.19 -3.48
C ASP A 74 6.75 -0.24 -2.98
N LEU A 75 5.72 -1.00 -2.62
CA LEU A 75 5.83 -2.36 -2.10
C LEU A 75 5.87 -3.45 -3.19
N PHE A 76 6.10 -3.05 -4.44
CA PHE A 76 6.27 -3.94 -5.59
C PHE A 76 7.63 -3.72 -6.29
N PRO A 77 8.77 -3.82 -5.55
CA PRO A 77 10.09 -3.74 -6.18
C PRO A 77 10.35 -4.98 -7.05
N ALA A 78 11.28 -4.87 -7.99
CA ALA A 78 11.77 -6.02 -8.76
C ALA A 78 12.32 -7.09 -7.81
N GLY A 79 12.01 -8.37 -8.08
CA GLY A 79 12.40 -9.49 -7.24
C GLY A 79 11.37 -9.85 -6.15
N SER A 80 10.23 -9.14 -6.07
CA SER A 80 9.13 -9.46 -5.15
C SER A 80 7.90 -10.06 -5.84
N GLU A 81 8.10 -10.66 -7.01
CA GLU A 81 7.02 -11.25 -7.83
C GLU A 81 6.45 -12.54 -7.22
N THR A 82 7.25 -13.27 -6.45
CA THR A 82 6.91 -14.59 -5.92
C THR A 82 7.35 -14.74 -4.46
N GLY A 83 6.64 -15.56 -3.72
CA GLY A 83 6.90 -15.86 -2.30
C GLY A 83 5.72 -15.50 -1.40
N PHE A 84 5.72 -16.02 -0.17
CA PHE A 84 4.73 -15.71 0.88
C PHE A 84 3.26 -15.80 0.43
N ASP A 85 2.93 -16.74 -0.47
CA ASP A 85 1.59 -16.91 -1.05
C ASP A 85 1.01 -15.63 -1.65
N THR A 86 1.88 -14.80 -2.28
CA THR A 86 1.45 -13.56 -2.93
C THR A 86 0.41 -13.79 -4.01
N GLU A 87 -0.63 -12.96 -4.02
CA GLU A 87 -1.67 -12.93 -5.06
C GLU A 87 -1.37 -11.86 -6.13
N ALA A 88 -0.20 -11.23 -6.09
CA ALA A 88 0.19 -10.24 -7.10
C ALA A 88 0.45 -10.92 -8.44
N LYS A 89 -0.23 -10.45 -9.51
CA LYS A 89 0.06 -10.93 -10.87
C LYS A 89 1.39 -10.37 -11.37
N ALA A 90 2.13 -11.14 -12.16
CA ALA A 90 3.37 -10.70 -12.81
C ALA A 90 3.17 -9.46 -13.72
N THR A 91 1.93 -9.19 -14.13
CA THR A 91 1.55 -8.01 -14.92
C THR A 91 1.85 -6.70 -14.20
N ILE A 92 1.93 -6.65 -12.87
CA ILE A 92 2.34 -5.46 -12.10
C ILE A 92 3.72 -4.97 -12.54
N TRP A 93 4.65 -5.88 -12.82
CA TRP A 93 6.02 -5.56 -13.21
C TRP A 93 6.18 -5.41 -14.73
N SER A 94 5.42 -6.15 -15.54
CA SER A 94 5.48 -6.06 -16.99
C SER A 94 4.66 -4.90 -17.56
N ASP A 95 3.63 -4.43 -16.86
CA ASP A 95 2.81 -3.26 -17.16
C ASP A 95 2.83 -2.26 -16.00
N ARG A 96 4.01 -1.85 -15.62
CA ARG A 96 4.20 -0.93 -14.48
C ARG A 96 3.44 0.39 -14.67
N ALA A 97 3.40 0.92 -15.87
CA ALA A 97 2.69 2.18 -16.15
C ALA A 97 1.18 2.04 -15.94
N GLY A 98 0.57 0.91 -16.35
CA GLY A 98 -0.84 0.63 -16.10
C GLY A 98 -1.13 0.45 -14.61
N PHE A 99 -0.26 -0.26 -13.89
CA PHE A 99 -0.37 -0.40 -12.43
C PHE A 99 -0.30 0.95 -11.71
N ASP A 100 0.70 1.78 -12.03
CA ASP A 100 0.86 3.10 -11.44
C ASP A 100 -0.36 4.01 -11.72
N ALA A 101 -0.93 3.93 -12.92
CA ALA A 101 -2.15 4.66 -13.27
C ALA A 101 -3.37 4.21 -12.43
N LYS A 102 -3.49 2.92 -12.09
CA LYS A 102 -4.54 2.42 -11.17
C LYS A 102 -4.31 2.92 -9.75
N MET A 103 -3.06 2.95 -9.27
CA MET A 103 -2.72 3.48 -7.95
C MET A 103 -3.02 4.98 -7.87
N GLU A 104 -2.69 5.75 -8.89
CA GLU A 104 -3.00 7.18 -8.97
C GLU A 104 -4.51 7.44 -8.99
N ASN A 105 -5.27 6.66 -9.76
CA ASN A 105 -6.73 6.75 -9.73
C ASN A 105 -7.29 6.43 -8.35
N PHE A 106 -6.81 5.37 -7.69
CA PHE A 106 -7.23 5.02 -6.33
C PHE A 106 -6.93 6.17 -5.36
N ASN A 107 -5.72 6.75 -5.42
CA ASN A 107 -5.33 7.90 -4.60
C ASN A 107 -6.27 9.11 -4.83
N THR A 108 -6.57 9.42 -6.08
CA THR A 108 -7.49 10.51 -6.45
C THR A 108 -8.89 10.32 -5.86
N GLN A 109 -9.43 9.08 -5.94
CA GLN A 109 -10.77 8.80 -5.39
C GLN A 109 -10.78 8.87 -3.85
N VAL A 110 -9.71 8.41 -3.19
CA VAL A 110 -9.58 8.50 -1.73
C VAL A 110 -9.48 9.97 -1.28
N ASP A 111 -8.69 10.80 -1.98
CA ASP A 111 -8.57 12.23 -1.66
C ASP A 111 -9.91 12.94 -1.82
N ALA A 112 -10.65 12.63 -2.87
CA ALA A 112 -12.00 13.16 -3.08
C ALA A 112 -12.97 12.72 -1.96
N ALA A 113 -12.89 11.47 -1.52
CA ALA A 113 -13.73 10.95 -0.45
C ALA A 113 -13.43 11.62 0.91
N ILE A 114 -12.16 11.85 1.22
CA ILE A 114 -11.73 12.58 2.42
C ILE A 114 -12.18 14.05 2.36
N ALA A 115 -11.99 14.70 1.21
CA ALA A 115 -12.39 16.09 1.00
C ALA A 115 -13.90 16.30 1.11
N ALA A 116 -14.70 15.30 0.71
CA ALA A 116 -16.16 15.32 0.86
C ALA A 116 -16.62 15.32 2.33
N ASN A 117 -15.76 14.87 3.26
CA ASN A 117 -16.02 14.86 4.71
C ASN A 117 -17.45 14.39 5.05
N PRO A 118 -17.82 13.14 4.71
CA PRO A 118 -19.19 12.66 4.81
C PRO A 118 -19.71 12.73 6.25
N ASP A 119 -20.87 13.38 6.45
CA ASP A 119 -21.53 13.59 7.73
C ASP A 119 -22.83 12.78 7.91
N ASN A 120 -23.18 12.00 6.89
CA ASN A 120 -24.34 11.10 6.89
C ASN A 120 -24.12 9.92 5.94
N LEU A 121 -25.04 8.94 5.97
CA LEU A 121 -24.90 7.69 5.22
C LEU A 121 -24.95 7.90 3.70
N GLU A 122 -25.79 8.83 3.22
CA GLU A 122 -25.90 9.13 1.78
C GLU A 122 -24.59 9.74 1.27
N ALA A 123 -24.05 10.72 2.00
CA ALA A 123 -22.77 11.34 1.69
C ALA A 123 -21.61 10.30 1.73
N LEU A 124 -21.62 9.38 2.73
CA LEU A 124 -20.63 8.30 2.80
C LEU A 124 -20.73 7.37 1.58
N ASN A 125 -21.94 6.99 1.17
CA ASN A 125 -22.15 6.16 -0.01
C ASN A 125 -21.63 6.83 -1.29
N ALA A 126 -21.92 8.11 -1.46
CA ALA A 126 -21.45 8.89 -2.59
C ALA A 126 -19.92 9.01 -2.62
N ALA A 127 -19.28 9.21 -1.45
CA ALA A 127 -17.83 9.35 -1.31
C ALA A 127 -17.08 8.02 -1.48
N ALA A 128 -17.53 6.96 -0.84
CA ALA A 128 -16.85 5.65 -0.83
C ALA A 128 -17.08 4.82 -2.11
N GLY A 129 -18.20 5.00 -2.78
CA GLY A 129 -18.55 4.23 -4.00
C GLY A 129 -17.48 4.27 -5.09
N PRO A 130 -16.93 5.43 -5.48
CA PRO A 130 -15.84 5.53 -6.44
C PRO A 130 -14.55 4.84 -5.96
N VAL A 131 -14.25 4.89 -4.65
CA VAL A 131 -13.09 4.21 -4.07
C VAL A 131 -13.22 2.69 -4.19
N PHE A 132 -14.37 2.12 -3.85
CA PHE A 132 -14.63 0.68 -4.04
C PHE A 132 -14.51 0.24 -5.50
N LYS A 133 -14.97 1.07 -6.45
CA LYS A 133 -14.79 0.81 -7.89
C LYS A 133 -13.32 0.80 -8.29
N ALA A 134 -12.52 1.72 -7.77
CA ALA A 134 -11.08 1.75 -8.02
C ALA A 134 -10.37 0.52 -7.46
N CYS A 135 -10.70 0.08 -6.22
CA CYS A 135 -10.20 -1.16 -5.63
C CYS A 135 -10.50 -2.37 -6.53
N LYS A 136 -11.76 -2.51 -6.96
CA LYS A 136 -12.19 -3.61 -7.83
C LYS A 136 -11.41 -3.61 -9.14
N ALA A 137 -11.37 -2.48 -9.85
CA ALA A 137 -10.72 -2.35 -11.15
C ALA A 137 -9.20 -2.64 -11.10
N CYS A 138 -8.53 -2.29 -9.99
CA CYS A 138 -7.12 -2.64 -9.80
C CYS A 138 -6.95 -4.16 -9.58
N HIS A 139 -7.77 -4.75 -8.72
CA HIS A 139 -7.68 -6.18 -8.39
C HIS A 139 -8.04 -7.08 -9.58
N GLU A 140 -8.98 -6.73 -10.45
CA GLU A 140 -9.29 -7.47 -11.67
C GLU A 140 -8.06 -7.62 -12.58
N ASP A 141 -7.27 -6.55 -12.72
CA ASP A 141 -6.12 -6.54 -13.62
C ASP A 141 -4.86 -7.13 -12.98
N TYR A 142 -4.64 -6.88 -11.68
CA TYR A 142 -3.33 -7.06 -11.02
C TYR A 142 -3.33 -8.06 -9.84
N ARG A 143 -4.47 -8.63 -9.45
CA ARG A 143 -4.55 -9.67 -8.42
C ARG A 143 -5.03 -11.01 -9.01
N VAL A 144 -4.36 -12.10 -8.62
CA VAL A 144 -4.80 -13.46 -8.94
C VAL A 144 -6.12 -13.74 -8.22
N GLU A 145 -7.14 -14.17 -8.97
CA GLU A 145 -8.37 -14.69 -8.37
C GLU A 145 -8.10 -16.08 -7.79
N LYS A 146 -8.46 -16.28 -6.53
CA LYS A 146 -8.50 -17.64 -5.97
C LYS A 146 -9.82 -18.25 -6.42
N GLU A 147 -9.74 -19.44 -7.00
CA GLU A 147 -10.93 -20.29 -7.18
C GLU A 147 -11.35 -20.76 -5.77
N ASP A 148 -12.60 -20.43 -5.38
CA ASP A 148 -13.21 -20.88 -4.11
C ASP A 148 -13.52 -22.38 -4.13
#